data_881afa677b8c9e1616c505c715eee857
#
_entry.id   881afa677b8c9e1616c505c715eee857
#
_cell.length_a   1.000
_cell.length_b   1.000
_cell.length_c   1.000
_cell.angle_alpha   90.00
_cell.angle_beta   90.00
_cell.angle_gamma   90.00
#
_symmetry.space_group_name_H-M   'P 1'
#
loop_
_entity.id
_entity.type
_entity.pdbx_description
1 polymer ?
#
loop_
_entity_poly.entity_id
_entity_poly.type
_entity_poly.pdbx_seq_one_letter_code
_entity_poly.pdbx_strand_id
1 'polypeptide(L)'
;MSAIRMDGKMVSAKVRGSILDEVNRLKERGVRPGLAVIIVGEDPASQVYVRNKERACEECGFYSEKYALPEETTQEQLLGLIDELNRNPRIDGILCQLPVPKHISEQAVIDAIDPSKDVDAFHPVNVGKIMVGNFDFVPCTPAGVMELLDEYKIDPKGKECVVVGRSNIVGKPMSMLLLHRHGTVTICHSRTQDLAEVCRRADILVAAVGKAGFITPDMVKEGAVVIDVGINRNAEGKVCGDVAPEVMEKASYMTPVPGGAGPMTITMLMKNTLKAAKLQHGIQ
;
A
#
# COMPACT_ATOMS: atom_id res chain seq x y z
N MET A 1 8.17 -15.16 25.04
CA MET A 1 7.89 -13.71 25.18
C MET A 1 6.95 -13.32 24.05
N SER A 2 5.91 -12.53 24.32
CA SER A 2 5.00 -12.09 23.26
C SER A 2 5.72 -11.13 22.30
N ALA A 3 5.36 -11.16 21.02
CA ALA A 3 5.95 -10.32 19.98
C ALA A 3 5.82 -8.82 20.30
N ILE A 4 6.81 -8.05 19.87
CA ILE A 4 6.71 -6.58 19.85
C ILE A 4 5.69 -6.20 18.77
N ARG A 5 4.66 -5.44 19.16
CA ARG A 5 3.66 -4.92 18.21
C ARG A 5 4.24 -3.77 17.39
N MET A 6 4.24 -3.93 16.09
CA MET A 6 4.66 -2.88 15.16
C MET A 6 3.51 -1.90 14.93
N ASP A 7 3.49 -0.80 15.68
CA ASP A 7 2.39 0.18 15.68
C ASP A 7 2.44 1.09 14.44
N GLY A 8 1.67 0.71 13.43
CA GLY A 8 1.55 1.48 12.19
C GLY A 8 0.85 2.83 12.35
N LYS A 9 0.03 3.02 13.38
CA LYS A 9 -0.59 4.33 13.65
C LYS A 9 0.46 5.33 14.13
N MET A 10 1.33 4.91 15.03
CA MET A 10 2.43 5.74 15.54
C MET A 10 3.39 6.12 14.39
N VAL A 11 3.82 5.14 13.60
CA VAL A 11 4.72 5.38 12.45
C VAL A 11 4.06 6.27 11.40
N SER A 12 2.78 6.02 11.08
CA SER A 12 1.98 6.84 10.17
C SER A 12 1.93 8.31 10.62
N ALA A 13 1.68 8.57 11.90
CA ALA A 13 1.62 9.93 12.43
C ALA A 13 2.98 10.65 12.31
N LYS A 14 4.08 9.96 12.62
CA LYS A 14 5.45 10.47 12.46
C LYS A 14 5.76 10.86 11.01
N VAL A 15 5.45 9.97 10.06
CA VAL A 15 5.72 10.18 8.63
C VAL A 15 4.84 11.31 8.08
N ARG A 16 3.55 11.39 8.47
CA ARG A 16 2.68 12.50 8.04
C ARG A 16 3.15 13.85 8.58
N GLY A 17 3.68 13.90 9.80
CA GLY A 17 4.32 15.11 10.33
C GLY A 17 5.44 15.59 9.43
N SER A 18 6.35 14.71 9.04
CA SER A 18 7.44 15.04 8.11
C SER A 18 6.94 15.47 6.72
N ILE A 19 5.87 14.83 6.22
CA ILE A 19 5.23 15.23 4.95
C ILE A 19 4.66 16.65 5.06
N LEU A 20 3.95 16.97 6.14
CA LEU A 20 3.37 18.31 6.35
C LEU A 20 4.46 19.39 6.40
N ASP A 21 5.56 19.13 7.08
CA ASP A 21 6.69 20.08 7.13
C ASP A 21 7.28 20.34 5.74
N GLU A 22 7.39 19.29 4.91
CA GLU A 22 7.89 19.42 3.54
C GLU A 22 6.89 20.15 2.64
N VAL A 23 5.61 19.86 2.78
CA VAL A 23 4.53 20.56 2.05
C VAL A 23 4.49 22.04 2.39
N ASN A 24 4.72 22.42 3.64
CA ASN A 24 4.79 23.84 4.03
C ASN A 24 5.95 24.55 3.34
N ARG A 25 7.13 23.91 3.24
CA ARG A 25 8.28 24.45 2.48
C ARG A 25 7.98 24.58 0.97
N LEU A 26 7.22 23.62 0.39
CA LEU A 26 6.81 23.70 -1.01
C LEU A 26 5.83 24.84 -1.25
N LYS A 27 4.90 25.08 -0.33
CA LYS A 27 3.95 26.20 -0.41
C LYS A 27 4.65 27.57 -0.43
N GLU A 28 5.75 27.74 0.30
CA GLU A 28 6.57 28.96 0.22
C GLU A 28 7.17 29.17 -1.17
N ARG A 29 7.31 28.10 -1.94
CA ARG A 29 7.76 28.12 -3.35
C ARG A 29 6.61 28.14 -4.36
N GLY A 30 5.36 28.32 -3.91
CA GLY A 30 4.16 28.36 -4.74
C GLY A 30 3.66 26.99 -5.19
N VAL A 31 4.18 25.89 -4.64
CA VAL A 31 3.76 24.53 -5.00
C VAL A 31 2.94 23.90 -3.87
N ARG A 32 1.75 23.43 -4.18
CA ARG A 32 0.89 22.68 -3.26
C ARG A 32 0.53 21.34 -3.88
N PRO A 33 1.02 20.21 -3.33
CA PRO A 33 0.73 18.90 -3.89
C PRO A 33 -0.77 18.65 -4.04
N GLY A 34 -1.20 18.18 -5.21
CA GLY A 34 -2.59 17.94 -5.57
C GLY A 34 -2.90 16.47 -5.82
N LEU A 35 -3.95 15.94 -5.19
CA LEU A 35 -4.43 14.57 -5.37
C LEU A 35 -5.88 14.57 -5.85
N ALA A 36 -6.15 13.90 -6.98
CA ALA A 36 -7.48 13.55 -7.40
C ALA A 36 -7.82 12.12 -6.94
N VAL A 37 -8.96 11.97 -6.27
CA VAL A 37 -9.48 10.66 -5.83
C VAL A 37 -10.80 10.40 -6.53
N ILE A 38 -10.82 9.35 -7.34
CA ILE A 38 -12.01 8.92 -8.08
C ILE A 38 -12.62 7.69 -7.40
N ILE A 39 -13.92 7.68 -7.22
CA ILE A 39 -14.69 6.51 -6.78
C ILE A 39 -15.90 6.36 -7.69
N VAL A 40 -16.19 5.14 -8.12
CA VAL A 40 -17.36 4.81 -8.95
C VAL A 40 -18.27 3.88 -8.15
N GLY A 41 -19.52 4.27 -7.99
CA GLY A 41 -20.50 3.55 -7.17
C GLY A 41 -20.42 3.83 -5.68
N GLU A 42 -21.21 3.09 -4.90
CA GLU A 42 -21.45 3.35 -3.48
C GLU A 42 -20.98 2.21 -2.55
N ASP A 43 -19.96 1.44 -2.95
CA ASP A 43 -19.43 0.39 -2.08
C ASP A 43 -19.02 0.95 -0.71
N PRO A 44 -19.63 0.47 0.40
CA PRO A 44 -19.42 1.06 1.72
C PRO A 44 -17.96 0.98 2.21
N ALA A 45 -17.23 -0.08 1.81
CA ALA A 45 -15.83 -0.23 2.19
C ALA A 45 -14.97 0.81 1.45
N SER A 46 -15.16 0.99 0.16
CA SER A 46 -14.50 2.00 -0.67
C SER A 46 -14.76 3.42 -0.16
N GLN A 47 -15.99 3.74 0.25
CA GLN A 47 -16.35 5.04 0.83
C GLN A 47 -15.58 5.35 2.11
N VAL A 48 -15.34 4.34 2.97
CA VAL A 48 -14.53 4.53 4.18
C VAL A 48 -13.07 4.84 3.83
N TYR A 49 -12.51 4.12 2.85
CA TYR A 49 -11.13 4.36 2.39
C TYR A 49 -10.96 5.74 1.77
N VAL A 50 -11.90 6.18 0.94
CA VAL A 50 -11.88 7.51 0.32
C VAL A 50 -11.93 8.61 1.39
N ARG A 51 -12.84 8.54 2.36
CA ARG A 51 -12.90 9.52 3.48
C ARG A 51 -11.59 9.59 4.27
N ASN A 52 -10.97 8.44 4.52
CA ASN A 52 -9.68 8.42 5.22
C ASN A 52 -8.55 9.05 4.39
N LYS A 53 -8.60 8.94 3.06
CA LYS A 53 -7.65 9.60 2.14
C LYS A 53 -7.87 11.11 2.09
N GLU A 54 -9.13 11.57 2.01
CA GLU A 54 -9.48 13.00 2.08
C GLU A 54 -8.95 13.63 3.37
N ARG A 55 -9.22 13.00 4.51
CA ARG A 55 -8.69 13.45 5.80
C ARG A 55 -7.17 13.49 5.83
N ALA A 56 -6.48 12.49 5.26
CA ALA A 56 -5.03 12.48 5.19
C ALA A 56 -4.48 13.61 4.31
N CYS A 57 -5.16 13.96 3.20
CA CYS A 57 -4.83 15.15 2.40
C CYS A 57 -4.94 16.44 3.21
N GLU A 58 -6.02 16.60 3.99
CA GLU A 58 -6.20 17.76 4.87
C GLU A 58 -5.08 17.82 5.93
N GLU A 59 -4.82 16.71 6.62
CA GLU A 59 -3.78 16.61 7.65
C GLU A 59 -2.38 16.94 7.08
N CYS A 60 -2.08 16.55 5.84
CA CYS A 60 -0.81 16.83 5.16
C CYS A 60 -0.80 18.17 4.40
N GLY A 61 -1.90 18.93 4.42
CA GLY A 61 -1.99 20.24 3.77
C GLY A 61 -2.06 20.23 2.25
N PHE A 62 -2.43 19.10 1.66
CA PHE A 62 -2.58 18.91 0.20
C PHE A 62 -3.80 19.65 -0.35
N TYR A 63 -3.78 19.91 -1.65
CA TYR A 63 -4.98 20.14 -2.42
C TYR A 63 -5.57 18.78 -2.79
N SER A 64 -6.88 18.60 -2.63
CA SER A 64 -7.53 17.36 -3.05
C SER A 64 -8.86 17.61 -3.73
N GLU A 65 -9.13 16.85 -4.78
CA GLU A 65 -10.40 16.80 -5.48
C GLU A 65 -10.97 15.39 -5.41
N LYS A 66 -12.26 15.28 -5.06
CA LYS A 66 -12.99 14.02 -5.05
C LYS A 66 -13.99 13.98 -6.18
N TYR A 67 -13.96 12.90 -6.92
CA TYR A 67 -14.90 12.59 -7.99
C TYR A 67 -15.69 11.36 -7.61
N ALA A 68 -16.89 11.57 -7.08
CA ALA A 68 -17.85 10.50 -6.76
C ALA A 68 -18.77 10.31 -7.99
N LEU A 69 -18.54 9.25 -8.72
CA LEU A 69 -19.28 8.94 -9.94
C LEU A 69 -20.37 7.90 -9.66
N PRO A 70 -21.54 7.98 -10.32
CA PRO A 70 -22.60 6.98 -10.21
C PRO A 70 -22.10 5.59 -10.66
N GLU A 71 -22.78 4.53 -10.17
CA GLU A 71 -22.45 3.15 -10.54
C GLU A 71 -22.63 2.89 -12.06
N GLU A 72 -23.56 3.62 -12.70
CA GLU A 72 -23.86 3.54 -14.13
C GLU A 72 -22.84 4.23 -15.03
N THR A 73 -21.84 4.92 -14.44
CA THR A 73 -20.79 5.61 -15.20
C THR A 73 -20.14 4.66 -16.19
N THR A 74 -20.11 5.04 -17.45
CA THR A 74 -19.50 4.20 -18.48
C THR A 74 -17.96 4.24 -18.40
N GLN A 75 -17.31 3.21 -18.93
CA GLN A 75 -15.85 3.21 -19.03
C GLN A 75 -15.33 4.43 -19.79
N GLU A 76 -15.97 4.81 -20.89
CA GLU A 76 -15.58 5.97 -21.70
C GLU A 76 -15.64 7.28 -20.88
N GLN A 77 -16.69 7.48 -20.09
CA GLN A 77 -16.81 8.66 -19.22
C GLN A 77 -15.71 8.70 -18.17
N LEU A 78 -15.41 7.55 -17.52
CA LEU A 78 -14.33 7.47 -16.54
C LEU A 78 -12.96 7.74 -17.16
N LEU A 79 -12.66 7.14 -18.32
CA LEU A 79 -11.40 7.36 -19.01
C LEU A 79 -11.26 8.82 -19.50
N GLY A 80 -12.37 9.44 -19.92
CA GLY A 80 -12.41 10.87 -20.27
C GLY A 80 -12.04 11.76 -19.08
N LEU A 81 -12.59 11.49 -17.89
CA LEU A 81 -12.22 12.20 -16.66
C LEU A 81 -10.74 12.01 -16.32
N ILE A 82 -10.22 10.79 -16.43
CA ILE A 82 -8.81 10.50 -16.16
C ILE A 82 -7.90 11.28 -17.12
N ASP A 83 -8.26 11.37 -18.40
CA ASP A 83 -7.52 12.14 -19.40
C ASP A 83 -7.53 13.65 -19.09
N GLU A 84 -8.65 14.21 -18.61
CA GLU A 84 -8.73 15.58 -18.12
C GLU A 84 -7.80 15.81 -16.92
N LEU A 85 -7.79 14.89 -15.95
CA LEU A 85 -6.94 14.95 -14.77
C LEU A 85 -5.45 14.79 -15.10
N ASN A 86 -5.11 13.95 -16.07
CA ASN A 86 -3.74 13.83 -16.58
C ASN A 86 -3.21 15.18 -17.07
N ARG A 87 -4.06 16.00 -17.69
CA ARG A 87 -3.71 17.34 -18.22
C ARG A 87 -3.84 18.46 -17.20
N ASN A 88 -4.47 18.21 -16.06
CA ASN A 88 -4.68 19.24 -15.05
C ASN A 88 -3.38 19.53 -14.28
N PRO A 89 -2.80 20.76 -14.39
CA PRO A 89 -1.54 21.09 -13.72
C PRO A 89 -1.68 21.26 -12.20
N ARG A 90 -2.89 21.27 -11.66
CA ARG A 90 -3.13 21.32 -10.21
C ARG A 90 -3.14 19.95 -9.57
N ILE A 91 -3.16 18.88 -10.36
CA ILE A 91 -3.23 17.50 -9.90
C ILE A 91 -1.89 16.83 -10.21
N ASP A 92 -1.16 16.47 -9.16
CA ASP A 92 0.12 15.77 -9.25
C ASP A 92 -0.04 14.25 -9.10
N GLY A 93 -1.11 13.79 -8.48
CA GLY A 93 -1.44 12.38 -8.34
C GLY A 93 -2.90 12.08 -8.63
N ILE A 94 -3.15 10.94 -9.26
CA ILE A 94 -4.48 10.43 -9.56
C ILE A 94 -4.62 9.05 -8.90
N LEU A 95 -5.73 8.86 -8.19
CA LEU A 95 -6.11 7.59 -7.61
C LEU A 95 -7.53 7.26 -8.03
N CYS A 96 -7.73 6.11 -8.69
CA CYS A 96 -9.04 5.52 -8.88
C CYS A 96 -9.23 4.39 -7.88
N GLN A 97 -10.20 4.54 -6.97
CA GLN A 97 -10.45 3.55 -5.93
C GLN A 97 -10.99 2.26 -6.54
N LEU A 98 -10.22 1.19 -6.43
CA LEU A 98 -10.64 -0.15 -6.83
C LEU A 98 -11.38 -0.87 -5.67
N PRO A 99 -12.28 -1.81 -5.99
CA PRO A 99 -12.70 -2.21 -7.34
C PRO A 99 -13.64 -1.19 -7.99
N VAL A 100 -13.65 -1.13 -9.32
CA VAL A 100 -14.68 -0.44 -10.10
C VAL A 100 -15.84 -1.38 -10.43
N PRO A 101 -17.04 -0.88 -10.85
CA PRO A 101 -18.14 -1.72 -11.31
C PRO A 101 -17.73 -2.68 -12.43
N LYS A 102 -18.34 -3.87 -12.48
CA LYS A 102 -17.93 -4.98 -13.37
C LYS A 102 -17.93 -4.66 -14.87
N HIS A 103 -18.66 -3.66 -15.30
CA HIS A 103 -18.70 -3.21 -16.70
C HIS A 103 -17.53 -2.31 -17.09
N ILE A 104 -16.69 -1.92 -16.12
CA ILE A 104 -15.48 -1.12 -16.32
C ILE A 104 -14.26 -2.04 -16.14
N SER A 105 -13.33 -1.99 -17.07
CA SER A 105 -12.07 -2.72 -16.96
C SER A 105 -11.10 -2.02 -16.01
N GLU A 106 -10.75 -2.65 -14.89
CA GLU A 106 -9.72 -2.14 -13.97
C GLU A 106 -8.39 -1.89 -14.70
N GLN A 107 -8.02 -2.78 -15.63
CA GLN A 107 -6.78 -2.62 -16.39
C GLN A 107 -6.81 -1.37 -17.27
N ALA A 108 -7.93 -1.12 -17.95
CA ALA A 108 -8.08 0.09 -18.78
C ALA A 108 -7.98 1.38 -17.94
N VAL A 109 -8.51 1.35 -16.71
CA VAL A 109 -8.39 2.47 -15.77
C VAL A 109 -6.93 2.69 -15.35
N ILE A 110 -6.23 1.62 -15.00
CA ILE A 110 -4.80 1.67 -14.61
C ILE A 110 -3.95 2.21 -15.77
N ASP A 111 -4.16 1.69 -16.98
CA ASP A 111 -3.39 2.08 -18.18
C ASP A 111 -3.67 3.52 -18.65
N ALA A 112 -4.81 4.09 -18.30
CA ALA A 112 -5.18 5.46 -18.65
C ALA A 112 -4.55 6.54 -17.77
N ILE A 113 -4.12 6.20 -16.55
CA ILE A 113 -3.45 7.14 -15.65
C ILE A 113 -2.02 7.38 -16.15
N ASP A 114 -1.62 8.64 -16.29
CA ASP A 114 -0.23 8.97 -16.63
C ASP A 114 0.72 8.37 -15.59
N PRO A 115 1.76 7.61 -15.99
CA PRO A 115 2.71 7.00 -15.05
C PRO A 115 3.35 7.99 -14.08
N SER A 116 3.47 9.26 -14.44
CA SER A 116 3.99 10.32 -13.57
C SER A 116 3.00 10.80 -12.51
N LYS A 117 1.72 10.46 -12.67
CA LYS A 117 0.62 10.76 -11.75
C LYS A 117 0.02 9.50 -11.09
N ASP A 118 0.52 8.31 -11.45
CA ASP A 118 0.11 7.02 -10.86
C ASP A 118 0.71 6.85 -9.46
N VAL A 119 0.11 7.49 -8.48
CA VAL A 119 0.61 7.49 -7.08
C VAL A 119 0.32 6.20 -6.31
N ASP A 120 -0.51 5.30 -6.86
CA ASP A 120 -0.66 3.92 -6.38
C ASP A 120 0.41 2.98 -6.95
N ALA A 121 1.13 3.40 -8.01
CA ALA A 121 2.18 2.64 -8.70
C ALA A 121 1.70 1.30 -9.28
N PHE A 122 0.49 1.28 -9.85
CA PHE A 122 -0.08 0.08 -10.48
C PHE A 122 0.11 0.05 -12.00
N HIS A 123 0.42 1.19 -12.62
CA HIS A 123 0.67 1.28 -14.04
C HIS A 123 1.86 0.39 -14.44
N PRO A 124 1.77 -0.38 -15.55
CA PRO A 124 2.82 -1.31 -15.98
C PRO A 124 4.22 -0.69 -16.09
N VAL A 125 4.31 0.59 -16.45
CA VAL A 125 5.58 1.33 -16.49
C VAL A 125 6.19 1.43 -15.08
N ASN A 126 5.41 1.79 -14.07
CA ASN A 126 5.89 1.90 -12.69
C ASN A 126 6.23 0.52 -12.11
N VAL A 127 5.42 -0.50 -12.40
CA VAL A 127 5.71 -1.91 -12.04
C VAL A 127 7.01 -2.37 -12.66
N GLY A 128 7.25 -2.07 -13.95
CA GLY A 128 8.50 -2.40 -14.64
C GLY A 128 9.70 -1.69 -14.01
N LYS A 129 9.56 -0.41 -13.64
CA LYS A 129 10.60 0.34 -12.92
C LYS A 129 10.95 -0.30 -11.57
N ILE A 130 9.96 -0.81 -10.83
CA ILE A 130 10.22 -1.55 -9.57
C ILE A 130 11.01 -2.81 -9.86
N MET A 131 10.67 -3.56 -10.91
CA MET A 131 11.38 -4.79 -11.27
C MET A 131 12.87 -4.55 -11.55
N VAL A 132 13.21 -3.46 -12.24
CA VAL A 132 14.61 -3.12 -12.59
C VAL A 132 15.34 -2.29 -11.53
N GLY A 133 14.67 -1.90 -10.45
CA GLY A 133 15.26 -1.14 -9.35
C GLY A 133 15.42 0.37 -9.59
N ASN A 134 14.77 0.92 -10.63
CA ASN A 134 14.81 2.34 -10.97
C ASN A 134 13.40 2.96 -10.88
N PHE A 135 12.87 3.02 -9.67
CA PHE A 135 11.49 3.41 -9.41
C PHE A 135 11.37 4.75 -8.68
N ASP A 136 10.38 5.52 -9.08
CA ASP A 136 9.94 6.74 -8.39
C ASP A 136 8.83 6.44 -7.40
N PHE A 137 7.86 5.66 -7.83
CA PHE A 137 6.70 5.27 -7.03
C PHE A 137 6.72 3.78 -6.71
N VAL A 138 6.16 3.45 -5.55
CA VAL A 138 6.01 2.08 -5.06
C VAL A 138 4.58 1.90 -4.57
N PRO A 139 3.93 0.75 -4.83
CA PRO A 139 2.61 0.49 -4.29
C PRO A 139 2.54 0.75 -2.78
N CYS A 140 1.50 1.48 -2.37
CA CYS A 140 1.45 2.10 -1.04
C CYS A 140 1.54 1.09 0.11
N THR A 141 0.92 -0.09 0.00
CA THR A 141 0.98 -1.11 1.06
C THR A 141 2.39 -1.70 1.22
N PRO A 142 3.06 -2.18 0.16
CA PRO A 142 4.46 -2.59 0.24
C PRO A 142 5.40 -1.51 0.76
N ALA A 143 5.23 -0.26 0.30
CA ALA A 143 6.02 0.88 0.79
C ALA A 143 5.83 1.08 2.31
N GLY A 144 4.59 0.97 2.79
CA GLY A 144 4.28 1.07 4.21
C GLY A 144 4.89 -0.05 5.05
N VAL A 145 4.98 -1.25 4.51
CA VAL A 145 5.69 -2.37 5.16
C VAL A 145 7.18 -2.07 5.27
N MET A 146 7.82 -1.58 4.21
CA MET A 146 9.24 -1.21 4.25
C MET A 146 9.51 -0.10 5.28
N GLU A 147 8.64 0.91 5.36
CA GLU A 147 8.75 1.98 6.36
C GLU A 147 8.62 1.43 7.81
N LEU A 148 7.72 0.45 8.02
CA LEU A 148 7.63 -0.24 9.31
C LEU A 148 8.91 -1.00 9.65
N LEU A 149 9.46 -1.76 8.71
CA LEU A 149 10.73 -2.47 8.92
C LEU A 149 11.85 -1.50 9.29
N ASP A 150 11.95 -0.36 8.61
CA ASP A 150 12.95 0.68 8.88
C ASP A 150 12.79 1.31 10.27
N GLU A 151 11.55 1.67 10.67
CA GLU A 151 11.27 2.23 12.00
C GLU A 151 11.66 1.28 13.13
N TYR A 152 11.37 -0.02 12.97
CA TYR A 152 11.72 -1.04 13.95
C TYR A 152 13.13 -1.61 13.77
N LYS A 153 13.95 -1.03 12.87
CA LYS A 153 15.34 -1.40 12.60
C LYS A 153 15.51 -2.87 12.20
N ILE A 154 14.54 -3.37 11.43
CA ILE A 154 14.56 -4.72 10.91
C ILE A 154 15.15 -4.67 9.49
N ASP A 155 16.37 -5.16 9.34
CA ASP A 155 17.07 -5.20 8.05
C ASP A 155 16.81 -6.54 7.33
N PRO A 156 16.22 -6.54 6.13
CA PRO A 156 16.03 -7.74 5.32
C PRO A 156 17.34 -8.37 4.80
N LYS A 157 18.46 -7.64 4.85
CA LYS A 157 19.74 -8.09 4.30
C LYS A 157 20.15 -9.45 4.85
N GLY A 158 20.33 -10.42 3.94
CA GLY A 158 20.74 -11.78 4.27
C GLY A 158 19.68 -12.62 4.99
N LYS A 159 18.43 -12.14 5.06
CA LYS A 159 17.31 -12.84 5.68
C LYS A 159 16.52 -13.66 4.68
N GLU A 160 15.98 -14.80 5.13
CA GLU A 160 14.96 -15.55 4.40
C GLU A 160 13.61 -14.80 4.52
N CYS A 161 13.15 -14.26 3.41
CA CYS A 161 11.90 -13.51 3.34
C CYS A 161 10.86 -14.34 2.57
N VAL A 162 9.74 -14.65 3.20
CA VAL A 162 8.64 -15.36 2.53
C VAL A 162 7.44 -14.44 2.41
N VAL A 163 6.96 -14.26 1.18
CA VAL A 163 5.75 -13.48 0.89
C VAL A 163 4.64 -14.44 0.47
N VAL A 164 3.61 -14.56 1.29
CA VAL A 164 2.44 -15.38 1.01
C VAL A 164 1.37 -14.52 0.33
N GLY A 165 1.33 -14.60 -0.99
CA GLY A 165 0.49 -13.78 -1.86
C GLY A 165 1.27 -13.34 -3.10
N ARG A 166 0.57 -13.23 -4.25
CA ARG A 166 1.20 -12.86 -5.54
C ARG A 166 0.38 -11.85 -6.34
N SER A 167 -0.39 -11.01 -5.66
CA SER A 167 -1.14 -9.94 -6.31
C SER A 167 -0.19 -8.91 -6.93
N ASN A 168 -0.65 -8.22 -7.97
CA ASN A 168 0.13 -7.15 -8.62
C ASN A 168 0.28 -5.94 -7.70
N ILE A 169 -0.66 -5.75 -6.77
CA ILE A 169 -0.71 -4.57 -5.91
C ILE A 169 0.03 -4.74 -4.58
N VAL A 170 0.29 -5.97 -4.11
CA VAL A 170 0.98 -6.24 -2.84
C VAL A 170 2.07 -7.29 -2.99
N GLY A 171 1.72 -8.54 -3.29
CA GLY A 171 2.66 -9.68 -3.18
C GLY A 171 3.90 -9.54 -4.05
N LYS A 172 3.72 -9.28 -5.34
CA LYS A 172 4.83 -9.11 -6.28
C LYS A 172 5.71 -7.90 -5.95
N PRO A 173 5.16 -6.68 -5.78
CA PRO A 173 5.99 -5.52 -5.42
C PRO A 173 6.66 -5.67 -4.07
N MET A 174 5.99 -6.25 -3.05
CA MET A 174 6.61 -6.53 -1.75
C MET A 174 7.86 -7.40 -1.89
N SER A 175 7.76 -8.43 -2.72
CA SER A 175 8.89 -9.34 -2.96
C SER A 175 10.07 -8.63 -3.61
N MET A 176 9.81 -7.73 -4.56
CA MET A 176 10.87 -6.95 -5.21
C MET A 176 11.51 -5.96 -4.24
N LEU A 177 10.74 -5.30 -3.38
CA LEU A 177 11.31 -4.39 -2.38
C LEU A 177 12.21 -5.11 -1.36
N LEU A 178 11.80 -6.28 -0.89
CA LEU A 178 12.65 -7.10 -0.02
C LEU A 178 13.92 -7.58 -0.74
N LEU A 179 13.81 -7.95 -2.03
CA LEU A 179 14.98 -8.31 -2.85
C LEU A 179 15.94 -7.12 -3.01
N HIS A 180 15.44 -5.91 -3.29
CA HIS A 180 16.26 -4.70 -3.39
C HIS A 180 16.93 -4.32 -2.06
N ARG A 181 16.40 -4.80 -0.93
CA ARG A 181 17.02 -4.69 0.40
C ARG A 181 17.89 -5.92 0.74
N HIS A 182 18.33 -6.66 -0.27
CA HIS A 182 19.22 -7.82 -0.15
C HIS A 182 18.66 -9.01 0.65
N GLY A 183 17.33 -9.14 0.75
CA GLY A 183 16.68 -10.35 1.27
C GLY A 183 16.69 -11.48 0.25
N THR A 184 16.75 -12.73 0.71
CA THR A 184 16.47 -13.93 -0.11
C THR A 184 14.96 -14.13 -0.11
N VAL A 185 14.29 -14.01 -1.26
CA VAL A 185 12.84 -13.92 -1.30
C VAL A 185 12.20 -15.14 -1.95
N THR A 186 11.24 -15.74 -1.24
CA THR A 186 10.35 -16.78 -1.77
C THR A 186 8.92 -16.24 -1.85
N ILE A 187 8.29 -16.33 -3.03
CA ILE A 187 6.88 -15.97 -3.23
C ILE A 187 6.03 -17.24 -3.18
N CYS A 188 5.07 -17.29 -2.26
CA CYS A 188 4.13 -18.38 -2.12
C CYS A 188 2.73 -17.98 -2.59
N HIS A 189 1.95 -18.96 -3.02
CA HIS A 189 0.60 -18.77 -3.52
C HIS A 189 -0.25 -20.04 -3.37
N SER A 190 -1.50 -20.02 -3.81
CA SER A 190 -2.46 -21.15 -3.67
C SER A 190 -2.04 -22.47 -4.36
N ARG A 191 -0.97 -22.47 -5.13
CA ARG A 191 -0.42 -23.66 -5.77
C ARG A 191 0.93 -24.09 -5.18
N THR A 192 1.42 -23.41 -4.14
CA THR A 192 2.65 -23.76 -3.44
C THR A 192 2.43 -25.07 -2.67
N GLN A 193 3.27 -26.05 -2.93
CA GLN A 193 3.30 -27.32 -2.17
C GLN A 193 3.97 -27.05 -0.81
N ASP A 194 3.56 -27.79 0.20
CA ASP A 194 4.13 -27.75 1.57
C ASP A 194 4.31 -26.31 2.10
N LEU A 195 3.29 -25.48 1.88
CA LEU A 195 3.31 -24.05 2.22
C LEU A 195 3.76 -23.79 3.66
N ALA A 196 3.29 -24.59 4.60
CA ALA A 196 3.65 -24.45 6.01
C ALA A 196 5.16 -24.63 6.24
N GLU A 197 5.80 -25.55 5.54
CA GLU A 197 7.24 -25.78 5.62
C GLU A 197 8.02 -24.58 5.02
N VAL A 198 7.58 -24.09 3.87
CA VAL A 198 8.20 -22.89 3.27
C VAL A 198 8.09 -21.69 4.21
N CYS A 199 6.94 -21.46 4.81
CA CYS A 199 6.72 -20.38 5.77
C CYS A 199 7.60 -20.49 7.01
N ARG A 200 7.80 -21.70 7.55
CA ARG A 200 8.67 -21.95 8.74
C ARG A 200 10.13 -21.57 8.54
N ARG A 201 10.60 -21.42 7.31
CA ARG A 201 11.99 -20.97 7.06
C ARG A 201 12.16 -19.47 7.19
N ALA A 202 11.05 -18.72 7.15
CA ALA A 202 11.09 -17.27 7.07
C ALA A 202 11.64 -16.61 8.34
N ASP A 203 12.64 -15.76 8.18
CA ASP A 203 13.02 -14.76 9.18
C ASP A 203 12.04 -13.58 9.16
N ILE A 204 11.56 -13.24 7.94
CA ILE A 204 10.52 -12.23 7.70
C ILE A 204 9.40 -12.87 6.88
N LEU A 205 8.22 -12.98 7.47
CA LEU A 205 7.03 -13.54 6.83
C LEU A 205 6.01 -12.43 6.56
N VAL A 206 5.64 -12.23 5.30
CA VAL A 206 4.60 -11.28 4.89
C VAL A 206 3.37 -12.04 4.44
N ALA A 207 2.24 -11.85 5.13
CA ALA A 207 0.95 -12.46 4.80
C ALA A 207 0.08 -11.47 4.00
N ALA A 208 -0.29 -11.83 2.77
CA ALA A 208 -1.07 -11.03 1.83
C ALA A 208 -2.02 -11.92 1.00
N VAL A 209 -2.82 -12.74 1.68
CA VAL A 209 -3.71 -13.75 1.05
C VAL A 209 -5.18 -13.34 1.04
N GLY A 210 -5.60 -12.40 1.91
CA GLY A 210 -6.99 -11.99 2.06
C GLY A 210 -7.88 -13.07 2.67
N LYS A 211 -7.35 -13.85 3.62
CA LYS A 211 -8.08 -14.90 4.34
C LYS A 211 -7.80 -14.81 5.84
N ALA A 212 -8.84 -14.56 6.62
CA ALA A 212 -8.75 -14.43 8.07
C ALA A 212 -8.05 -15.62 8.74
N GLY A 213 -7.00 -15.35 9.54
CA GLY A 213 -6.31 -16.34 10.34
C GLY A 213 -5.64 -17.48 9.56
N PHE A 214 -5.33 -17.26 8.29
CA PHE A 214 -4.76 -18.28 7.41
C PHE A 214 -3.36 -18.73 7.84
N ILE A 215 -2.53 -17.80 8.31
CA ILE A 215 -1.20 -18.10 8.85
C ILE A 215 -1.33 -18.47 10.32
N THR A 216 -1.04 -19.72 10.64
CA THR A 216 -1.15 -20.32 11.98
C THR A 216 0.23 -20.44 12.66
N PRO A 217 0.33 -20.63 13.99
CA PRO A 217 1.61 -20.72 14.68
C PRO A 217 2.55 -21.84 14.17
N ASP A 218 2.01 -22.94 13.69
CA ASP A 218 2.80 -24.05 13.13
C ASP A 218 3.47 -23.69 11.79
N MET A 219 3.00 -22.63 11.11
CA MET A 219 3.58 -22.09 9.88
C MET A 219 4.68 -21.06 10.12
N VAL A 220 4.93 -20.65 11.36
CA VAL A 220 5.85 -19.54 11.67
C VAL A 220 7.08 -20.05 12.40
N LYS A 221 8.26 -19.56 12.01
CA LYS A 221 9.53 -19.80 12.69
C LYS A 221 9.55 -19.10 14.05
N GLU A 222 10.12 -19.71 15.06
CA GLU A 222 10.37 -19.06 16.35
C GLU A 222 11.22 -17.79 16.18
N GLY A 223 10.75 -16.68 16.73
CA GLY A 223 11.44 -15.40 16.64
C GLY A 223 11.32 -14.69 15.29
N ALA A 224 10.50 -15.17 14.35
CA ALA A 224 10.28 -14.51 13.07
C ALA A 224 9.63 -13.13 13.22
N VAL A 225 9.90 -12.25 12.25
CA VAL A 225 9.13 -11.02 12.04
C VAL A 225 7.92 -11.34 11.17
N VAL A 226 6.71 -11.03 11.62
CA VAL A 226 5.48 -11.35 10.91
C VAL A 226 4.74 -10.07 10.54
N ILE A 227 4.59 -9.85 9.25
CA ILE A 227 3.88 -8.69 8.68
C ILE A 227 2.55 -9.16 8.11
N ASP A 228 1.48 -8.77 8.75
CA ASP A 228 0.12 -9.03 8.31
C ASP A 228 -0.42 -7.80 7.56
N VAL A 229 -0.66 -7.96 6.26
CA VAL A 229 -1.26 -6.91 5.42
C VAL A 229 -2.72 -7.21 5.08
N GLY A 230 -3.24 -8.34 5.56
CA GLY A 230 -4.62 -8.75 5.36
C GLY A 230 -5.62 -7.82 6.05
N ILE A 231 -6.73 -7.56 5.37
CA ILE A 231 -7.89 -6.86 5.94
C ILE A 231 -9.11 -7.72 5.65
N ASN A 232 -9.57 -8.42 6.67
CA ASN A 232 -10.71 -9.32 6.61
C ASN A 232 -11.75 -8.94 7.67
N ARG A 233 -12.89 -9.60 7.65
CA ARG A 233 -13.86 -9.59 8.74
C ARG A 233 -14.02 -11.01 9.27
N ASN A 234 -13.95 -11.16 10.58
CA ASN A 234 -14.22 -12.44 11.23
C ASN A 234 -15.75 -12.73 11.28
N ALA A 235 -16.13 -13.87 11.84
CA ALA A 235 -17.54 -14.28 11.97
C ALA A 235 -18.39 -13.27 12.79
N GLU A 236 -17.77 -12.46 13.64
CA GLU A 236 -18.42 -11.42 14.43
C GLU A 236 -18.46 -10.05 13.69
N GLY A 237 -17.99 -9.97 12.45
CA GLY A 237 -17.91 -8.75 11.66
C GLY A 237 -16.76 -7.81 12.05
N LYS A 238 -15.90 -8.20 13.01
CA LYS A 238 -14.74 -7.41 13.42
C LYS A 238 -13.61 -7.53 12.41
N VAL A 239 -12.87 -6.43 12.22
CA VAL A 239 -11.69 -6.41 11.34
C VAL A 239 -10.60 -7.28 11.94
N CYS A 240 -10.03 -8.18 11.11
CA CYS A 240 -8.92 -9.06 11.45
C CYS A 240 -7.97 -9.21 10.25
N GLY A 241 -6.81 -9.78 10.50
CA GLY A 241 -5.78 -10.01 9.49
C GLY A 241 -5.79 -11.42 8.89
N ASP A 242 -4.76 -11.69 8.09
CA ASP A 242 -4.47 -13.01 7.54
C ASP A 242 -3.76 -13.93 8.55
N VAL A 243 -3.22 -13.38 9.62
CA VAL A 243 -2.43 -14.09 10.63
C VAL A 243 -3.28 -14.37 11.86
N ALA A 244 -3.23 -15.60 12.36
CA ALA A 244 -3.90 -15.99 13.59
C ALA A 244 -3.27 -15.26 14.80
N PRO A 245 -4.08 -14.78 15.77
CA PRO A 245 -3.59 -14.00 16.91
C PRO A 245 -2.52 -14.72 17.75
N GLU A 246 -2.59 -16.03 17.83
CA GLU A 246 -1.69 -16.90 18.61
C GLU A 246 -0.24 -16.85 18.06
N VAL A 247 -0.03 -16.41 16.82
CA VAL A 247 1.31 -16.21 16.24
C VAL A 247 2.11 -15.17 17.04
N MET A 248 1.44 -14.26 17.76
CA MET A 248 2.09 -13.31 18.64
C MET A 248 2.95 -13.95 19.76
N GLU A 249 2.65 -15.16 20.14
CA GLU A 249 3.40 -15.88 21.17
C GLU A 249 4.73 -16.43 20.64
N LYS A 250 4.85 -16.55 19.32
CA LYS A 250 5.99 -17.18 18.64
C LYS A 250 6.88 -16.19 17.90
N ALA A 251 6.31 -15.13 17.35
CA ALA A 251 7.02 -14.09 16.62
C ALA A 251 7.86 -13.20 17.55
N SER A 252 8.90 -12.55 17.00
CA SER A 252 9.63 -11.47 17.69
C SER A 252 8.97 -10.11 17.49
N TYR A 253 8.44 -9.86 16.28
CA TYR A 253 7.70 -8.68 15.90
C TYR A 253 6.46 -9.09 15.11
N MET A 254 5.36 -8.37 15.30
CA MET A 254 4.13 -8.59 14.52
C MET A 254 3.36 -7.29 14.32
N THR A 255 2.87 -7.07 13.11
CA THR A 255 1.93 -5.97 12.83
C THR A 255 0.53 -6.34 13.34
N PRO A 256 -0.14 -5.47 14.11
CA PRO A 256 -1.54 -5.68 14.51
C PRO A 256 -2.51 -5.40 13.35
N VAL A 257 -3.63 -6.10 13.33
CA VAL A 257 -4.77 -5.77 12.46
C VAL A 257 -6.03 -5.63 13.33
N PRO A 258 -6.63 -4.42 13.37
CA PRO A 258 -6.24 -3.18 12.72
C PRO A 258 -5.06 -2.46 13.39
N GLY A 259 -4.42 -1.53 12.64
CA GLY A 259 -3.44 -0.59 13.19
C GLY A 259 -1.98 -0.84 12.80
N GLY A 260 -1.69 -1.87 11.99
CA GLY A 260 -0.37 -2.13 11.40
C GLY A 260 -0.22 -1.54 10.00
N ALA A 261 -0.25 -2.36 8.96
CA ALA A 261 -0.03 -1.94 7.58
C ALA A 261 -1.10 -0.95 7.04
N GLY A 262 -2.36 -1.07 7.47
CA GLY A 262 -3.46 -0.24 6.94
C GLY A 262 -3.24 1.28 7.06
N PRO A 263 -2.92 1.84 8.23
CA PRO A 263 -2.58 3.27 8.37
C PRO A 263 -1.42 3.71 7.49
N MET A 264 -0.42 2.84 7.30
CA MET A 264 0.74 3.11 6.48
C MET A 264 0.41 3.25 5.00
N THR A 265 -0.53 2.45 4.48
CA THR A 265 -0.96 2.51 3.07
C THR A 265 -1.40 3.92 2.68
N ILE A 266 -2.25 4.57 3.51
CA ILE A 266 -2.72 5.92 3.26
C ILE A 266 -1.57 6.94 3.38
N THR A 267 -0.68 6.74 4.33
CA THR A 267 0.48 7.62 4.52
C THR A 267 1.45 7.54 3.35
N MET A 268 1.67 6.35 2.80
CA MET A 268 2.52 6.19 1.61
C MET A 268 1.89 6.79 0.35
N LEU A 269 0.57 6.80 0.23
CA LEU A 269 -0.12 7.54 -0.82
C LEU A 269 0.21 9.05 -0.74
N MET A 270 0.20 9.63 0.46
CA MET A 270 0.64 11.03 0.64
C MET A 270 2.10 11.22 0.26
N LYS A 271 2.99 10.29 0.65
CA LYS A 271 4.41 10.32 0.31
C LYS A 271 4.64 10.24 -1.21
N ASN A 272 3.93 9.36 -1.91
CA ASN A 272 3.99 9.26 -3.38
C ASN A 272 3.45 10.53 -4.06
N THR A 273 2.34 11.09 -3.58
CA THR A 273 1.78 12.34 -4.12
C THR A 273 2.72 13.53 -3.93
N LEU A 274 3.34 13.63 -2.75
CA LEU A 274 4.38 14.63 -2.50
C LEU A 274 5.56 14.47 -3.46
N LYS A 275 6.01 13.23 -3.67
CA LYS A 275 7.10 12.92 -4.62
C LYS A 275 6.69 13.28 -6.05
N ALA A 276 5.48 12.96 -6.46
CA ALA A 276 4.94 13.31 -7.77
C ALA A 276 4.95 14.82 -7.99
N ALA A 277 4.48 15.60 -7.01
CA ALA A 277 4.52 17.06 -7.07
C ALA A 277 5.96 17.58 -7.23
N LYS A 278 6.90 17.08 -6.43
CA LYS A 278 8.31 17.46 -6.55
C LYS A 278 8.87 17.19 -7.94
N LEU A 279 8.63 16.00 -8.50
CA LEU A 279 9.12 15.61 -9.82
C LEU A 279 8.53 16.49 -10.93
N GLN A 280 7.21 16.73 -10.89
CA GLN A 280 6.52 17.52 -11.92
C GLN A 280 6.92 19.00 -11.88
N HIS A 281 7.29 19.53 -10.71
CA HIS A 281 7.76 20.91 -10.54
C HIS A 281 9.29 21.06 -10.56
N GLY A 282 10.05 20.00 -10.89
CA GLY A 282 11.52 20.03 -10.97
C GLY A 282 12.21 20.32 -9.63
N ILE A 283 11.60 19.88 -8.52
CA ILE A 283 12.11 20.11 -7.16
C ILE A 283 12.77 18.81 -6.66
N GLN A 284 13.98 18.90 -6.17
CA GLN A 284 14.72 17.78 -5.55
C GLN A 284 14.37 17.61 -4.07
#